data_489e3790910c60555fdbd53c7e17e60c
#
_entry.id   489e3790910c60555fdbd53c7e17e60c
#
_cell.length_a   1.000
_cell.length_b   1.000
_cell.length_c   1.000
_cell.angle_alpha   90.00
_cell.angle_beta   90.00
_cell.angle_gamma   90.00
#
_symmetry.space_group_name_H-M   'P 1'
#
loop_
_entity.id
_entity.type
_entity.pdbx_description
1 polymer ?
#
loop_
_entity_poly.entity_id
_entity_poly.type
_entity_poly.pdbx_seq_one_letter_code
_entity_poly.pdbx_strand_id
1 'polypeptide(L)'
;MNTRRRRTAPAVLPSAGLALALALALPSGLAACGKAAEVREPGARVAPDGRAIGLLLPDDTNRFGAFDRPLIERRIAELCAECDVEFNSAQADVATQQQQVDAMITKGVRVMILDAVDSKSLRSSVDRAREAGIEVVAYDRLVDGPISAYVSFDGERVGRLQGEALLKAMGKKARGGQIVMMNGAATDPNSAWFKEGALAALEGKIRIGKAYDTAEWRPLNAHINMSGAIAALGADNIDGVYSANDGLAAGIISALKSAKIRPLPPVTGQDAELAGIQRIVAGDQYMTVYKPFRLEAYAAAEMAVALVRGESPDEIATGRVDSPTTRGIPSVLLTPIAVTADNIKETVVKDGMYTVDQICTPKFAADCERAGLTP
;
A
#
# COMPACT_ATOMS: atom_id res chain seq x y z
N MET A 1 8.54 -63.63 -5.60
CA MET A 1 7.36 -64.14 -4.87
C MET A 1 6.32 -63.05 -5.02
N ASN A 2 5.48 -63.07 -6.04
CA ASN A 2 4.12 -63.61 -6.15
C ASN A 2 3.28 -63.20 -4.96
N THR A 3 2.25 -62.34 -5.08
CA THR A 3 0.94 -62.79 -5.56
C THR A 3 0.05 -61.61 -5.98
N ARG A 4 -0.49 -61.71 -7.20
CA ARG A 4 -1.69 -61.01 -7.69
C ARG A 4 -2.92 -61.43 -6.92
N ARG A 5 -3.88 -60.51 -6.67
CA ARG A 5 -5.30 -60.88 -6.69
C ARG A 5 -6.13 -59.81 -7.43
N ARG A 6 -6.77 -60.35 -8.44
CA ARG A 6 -7.84 -59.75 -9.27
C ARG A 6 -9.22 -60.04 -8.60
N ARG A 7 -10.19 -59.37 -9.20
CA ARG A 7 -11.64 -59.61 -9.26
C ARG A 7 -12.49 -58.70 -8.33
N THR A 8 -13.66 -58.14 -8.73
CA THR A 8 -14.61 -58.42 -9.81
C THR A 8 -15.60 -57.24 -9.85
N ALA A 9 -16.10 -56.87 -11.00
CA ALA A 9 -17.32 -56.09 -11.18
C ALA A 9 -18.56 -57.02 -11.17
N PRO A 10 -19.76 -56.53 -10.96
CA PRO A 10 -20.91 -56.85 -11.78
C PRO A 10 -21.65 -55.57 -12.21
N ALA A 11 -21.96 -55.43 -13.48
CA ALA A 11 -23.05 -55.99 -14.28
C ALA A 11 -24.34 -55.17 -14.23
N VAL A 12 -24.65 -54.66 -15.39
CA VAL A 12 -25.78 -53.92 -15.92
C VAL A 12 -27.09 -54.71 -15.84
N LEU A 13 -28.25 -54.06 -15.68
CA LEU A 13 -29.51 -54.41 -16.34
C LEU A 13 -30.42 -53.18 -16.50
N PRO A 14 -31.13 -53.06 -17.64
CA PRO A 14 -32.01 -51.93 -17.96
C PRO A 14 -33.45 -52.26 -17.68
N SER A 15 -34.30 -51.25 -17.46
CA SER A 15 -35.74 -51.39 -17.52
C SER A 15 -36.35 -50.28 -18.37
N ALA A 16 -37.04 -50.73 -19.35
CA ALA A 16 -37.77 -50.00 -20.40
C ALA A 16 -39.15 -49.52 -19.92
N GLY A 17 -39.56 -48.41 -20.49
CA GLY A 17 -40.88 -48.23 -21.03
C GLY A 17 -42.01 -47.70 -20.13
N LEU A 18 -42.46 -46.47 -20.40
CA LEU A 18 -43.89 -46.32 -20.81
C LEU A 18 -44.10 -44.92 -21.40
N ALA A 19 -44.41 -44.89 -22.71
CA ALA A 19 -44.93 -43.73 -23.38
C ALA A 19 -46.45 -43.63 -23.09
N LEU A 20 -46.94 -42.43 -22.76
CA LEU A 20 -48.36 -42.12 -22.85
C LEU A 20 -48.54 -40.79 -23.53
N ALA A 21 -48.93 -40.88 -24.79
CA ALA A 21 -49.43 -39.76 -25.59
C ALA A 21 -50.87 -39.46 -25.19
N LEU A 22 -51.21 -38.19 -24.95
CA LEU A 22 -52.57 -37.73 -25.01
C LEU A 22 -52.67 -36.39 -25.73
N ALA A 23 -53.58 -36.36 -26.70
CA ALA A 23 -53.73 -35.36 -27.73
C ALA A 23 -54.54 -34.13 -27.30
N LEU A 24 -54.28 -33.04 -27.98
CA LEU A 24 -55.14 -31.93 -28.46
C LEU A 24 -56.38 -31.50 -27.66
N ALA A 25 -56.34 -30.22 -27.27
CA ALA A 25 -57.50 -29.32 -27.48
C ALA A 25 -56.97 -27.86 -27.51
N LEU A 26 -57.07 -27.21 -28.66
CA LEU A 26 -57.10 -25.75 -28.81
C LEU A 26 -58.46 -25.19 -28.38
N PRO A 27 -58.46 -24.00 -27.78
CA PRO A 27 -59.35 -22.99 -28.31
C PRO A 27 -58.64 -21.69 -28.62
N SER A 28 -58.98 -21.16 -29.78
CA SER A 28 -58.69 -19.82 -30.29
C SER A 28 -59.35 -18.74 -29.43
N GLY A 29 -58.61 -17.63 -29.23
CA GLY A 29 -59.31 -16.39 -28.97
C GLY A 29 -58.66 -15.40 -28.02
N LEU A 30 -58.43 -14.25 -28.59
CA LEU A 30 -58.26 -12.91 -28.02
C LEU A 30 -56.86 -12.37 -27.92
N ALA A 31 -56.57 -11.57 -28.96
CA ALA A 31 -55.47 -10.59 -28.94
C ALA A 31 -55.70 -9.56 -27.81
N ALA A 32 -54.79 -9.55 -26.83
CA ALA A 32 -54.60 -8.43 -25.93
C ALA A 32 -53.15 -7.95 -26.13
N CYS A 33 -52.99 -6.73 -26.65
CA CYS A 33 -51.73 -6.01 -26.65
C CYS A 33 -51.27 -5.80 -25.19
N GLY A 34 -50.48 -6.74 -24.70
CA GLY A 34 -49.72 -6.60 -23.46
C GLY A 34 -48.27 -6.35 -23.83
N LYS A 35 -47.75 -5.22 -23.40
CA LYS A 35 -46.30 -4.89 -23.45
C LYS A 35 -45.50 -6.13 -23.01
N ALA A 36 -44.60 -6.59 -23.88
CA ALA A 36 -43.63 -7.59 -23.52
C ALA A 36 -42.86 -7.08 -22.28
N ALA A 37 -43.07 -7.75 -21.15
CA ALA A 37 -42.21 -7.60 -20.00
C ALA A 37 -40.85 -8.18 -20.44
N GLU A 38 -39.88 -7.32 -20.59
CA GLU A 38 -38.47 -7.74 -20.69
C GLU A 38 -38.20 -8.66 -19.52
N VAL A 39 -37.88 -9.91 -19.82
CA VAL A 39 -37.29 -10.84 -18.85
C VAL A 39 -35.92 -10.32 -18.55
N ARG A 40 -35.82 -9.57 -17.47
CA ARG A 40 -34.55 -9.10 -16.91
C ARG A 40 -33.78 -10.31 -16.40
N GLU A 41 -32.65 -10.59 -17.03
CA GLU A 41 -31.73 -11.59 -16.51
C GLU A 41 -31.35 -11.27 -15.04
N PRO A 42 -31.35 -12.27 -14.12
CA PRO A 42 -30.94 -12.03 -12.74
C PRO A 42 -29.41 -11.99 -12.67
N GLY A 43 -28.83 -10.77 -12.73
CA GLY A 43 -27.35 -10.65 -12.64
C GLY A 43 -26.79 -9.24 -12.58
N ALA A 44 -27.42 -8.24 -13.12
CA ALA A 44 -26.92 -6.87 -13.04
C ALA A 44 -27.69 -6.08 -11.96
N ARG A 45 -27.22 -6.09 -10.74
CA ARG A 45 -27.53 -5.01 -9.80
C ARG A 45 -26.70 -3.81 -10.23
N VAL A 46 -27.26 -2.97 -11.08
CA VAL A 46 -26.78 -1.60 -11.23
C VAL A 46 -26.91 -0.98 -9.84
N ALA A 47 -25.80 -0.53 -9.26
CA ALA A 47 -25.84 0.28 -8.04
C ALA A 47 -26.82 1.44 -8.29
N PRO A 48 -27.75 1.73 -7.38
CA PRO A 48 -28.60 2.89 -7.53
C PRO A 48 -27.66 4.10 -7.58
N ASP A 49 -27.73 4.86 -8.64
CA ASP A 49 -27.15 6.18 -8.89
C ASP A 49 -25.68 6.28 -9.37
N GLY A 50 -24.92 5.20 -9.57
CA GLY A 50 -23.59 5.25 -10.23
C GLY A 50 -22.55 6.11 -9.50
N ARG A 51 -22.64 6.24 -8.17
CA ARG A 51 -21.77 7.11 -7.33
C ARG A 51 -20.96 6.36 -6.29
N ALA A 52 -20.93 5.04 -6.35
CA ALA A 52 -20.12 4.24 -5.44
C ALA A 52 -18.63 4.31 -5.80
N ILE A 53 -17.80 4.48 -4.77
CA ILE A 53 -16.34 4.50 -4.85
C ILE A 53 -15.81 3.30 -4.09
N GLY A 54 -15.02 2.44 -4.75
CA GLY A 54 -14.27 1.37 -4.09
C GLY A 54 -12.97 1.93 -3.49
N LEU A 55 -12.70 1.62 -2.22
CA LEU A 55 -11.44 1.92 -1.55
C LEU A 55 -10.75 0.61 -1.20
N LEU A 56 -9.69 0.27 -1.94
CA LEU A 56 -8.94 -0.98 -1.80
C LEU A 56 -7.53 -0.69 -1.31
N LEU A 57 -7.25 -1.04 -0.05
CA LEU A 57 -5.95 -0.84 0.59
C LEU A 57 -5.21 -2.17 0.80
N PRO A 58 -3.87 -2.16 0.82
CA PRO A 58 -3.08 -3.39 0.93
C PRO A 58 -3.21 -4.06 2.29
N ASP A 59 -3.36 -3.29 3.35
CA ASP A 59 -3.65 -3.76 4.70
C ASP A 59 -4.44 -2.70 5.49
N ASP A 60 -4.77 -2.96 6.75
CA ASP A 60 -5.48 -2.06 7.65
C ASP A 60 -4.65 -1.72 8.90
N THR A 61 -3.36 -2.01 8.85
CA THR A 61 -2.42 -1.75 9.93
C THR A 61 -1.69 -0.41 9.75
N ASN A 62 -1.02 0.04 10.80
CA ASN A 62 -0.18 1.23 10.78
C ASN A 62 -0.86 2.46 10.15
N ARG A 63 -0.28 2.99 9.05
CA ARG A 63 -0.79 4.21 8.41
C ARG A 63 -2.17 4.01 7.77
N PHE A 64 -2.39 2.89 7.08
CA PHE A 64 -3.60 2.70 6.26
C PHE A 64 -4.89 2.72 7.07
N GLY A 65 -4.94 1.99 8.20
CA GLY A 65 -6.09 2.00 9.11
C GLY A 65 -6.19 3.25 9.97
N ALA A 66 -5.04 3.79 10.40
CA ALA A 66 -5.00 4.92 11.31
C ALA A 66 -5.22 6.29 10.62
N PHE A 67 -4.76 6.44 9.37
CA PHE A 67 -4.75 7.72 8.66
C PHE A 67 -5.43 7.66 7.30
N ASP A 68 -4.94 6.84 6.37
CA ASP A 68 -5.34 6.92 4.97
C ASP A 68 -6.83 6.70 4.78
N ARG A 69 -7.37 5.58 5.27
CA ARG A 69 -8.79 5.26 5.18
C ARG A 69 -9.70 6.35 5.77
N PRO A 70 -9.57 6.74 7.06
CA PRO A 70 -10.48 7.73 7.65
C PRO A 70 -10.34 9.12 7.01
N LEU A 71 -9.16 9.46 6.47
CA LEU A 71 -8.94 10.72 5.77
C LEU A 71 -9.62 10.73 4.39
N ILE A 72 -9.50 9.64 3.62
CA ILE A 72 -10.14 9.48 2.31
C ILE A 72 -11.67 9.46 2.47
N GLU A 73 -12.20 8.61 3.36
CA GLU A 73 -13.65 8.50 3.61
C GLU A 73 -14.25 9.84 4.02
N ARG A 74 -13.60 10.56 4.94
CA ARG A 74 -14.05 11.88 5.36
C ARG A 74 -14.04 12.89 4.21
N ARG A 75 -12.96 12.93 3.41
CA ARG A 75 -12.86 13.89 2.30
C ARG A 75 -13.88 13.61 1.21
N ILE A 76 -14.15 12.34 0.90
CA ILE A 76 -15.22 11.97 -0.02
C ILE A 76 -16.58 12.45 0.51
N ALA A 77 -16.88 12.22 1.79
CA ALA A 77 -18.15 12.66 2.39
C ALA A 77 -18.32 14.19 2.39
N GLU A 78 -17.23 14.97 2.57
CA GLU A 78 -17.23 16.43 2.46
C GLU A 78 -17.55 16.91 1.03
N LEU A 79 -17.03 16.21 0.01
CA LEU A 79 -17.15 16.61 -1.40
C LEU A 79 -18.41 16.06 -2.07
N CYS A 80 -18.87 14.88 -1.65
CA CYS A 80 -19.95 14.13 -2.26
C CYS A 80 -20.71 13.36 -1.18
N ALA A 81 -21.66 14.04 -0.52
CA ALA A 81 -22.45 13.42 0.56
C ALA A 81 -23.30 12.22 0.10
N GLU A 82 -23.56 12.14 -1.21
CA GLU A 82 -24.29 11.06 -1.86
C GLU A 82 -23.41 9.93 -2.41
N CYS A 83 -22.07 10.03 -2.27
CA CYS A 83 -21.16 8.98 -2.69
C CYS A 83 -20.98 7.94 -1.58
N ASP A 84 -21.26 6.69 -1.91
CA ASP A 84 -21.00 5.57 -1.01
C ASP A 84 -19.55 5.09 -1.16
N VAL A 85 -18.86 4.83 -0.04
CA VAL A 85 -17.51 4.26 -0.04
C VAL A 85 -17.55 2.79 0.38
N GLU A 86 -17.11 1.92 -0.53
CA GLU A 86 -16.96 0.48 -0.32
C GLU A 86 -15.53 0.13 0.01
N PHE A 87 -15.21 -0.02 1.29
CA PHE A 87 -13.85 -0.32 1.75
C PHE A 87 -13.56 -1.82 1.82
N ASN A 88 -12.35 -2.20 1.39
CA ASN A 88 -11.77 -3.52 1.64
C ASN A 88 -10.26 -3.43 1.89
N SER A 89 -9.78 -4.31 2.78
CA SER A 89 -8.36 -4.51 3.07
C SER A 89 -7.92 -5.88 2.57
N ALA A 90 -6.82 -5.91 1.83
CA ALA A 90 -6.29 -7.14 1.24
C ALA A 90 -5.48 -8.00 2.21
N GLN A 91 -5.15 -7.50 3.41
CA GLN A 91 -4.32 -8.17 4.40
C GLN A 91 -2.96 -8.65 3.83
N ALA A 92 -2.38 -7.83 2.94
CA ALA A 92 -1.14 -8.09 2.20
C ALA A 92 -1.21 -9.33 1.26
N ASP A 93 -2.42 -9.82 0.93
CA ASP A 93 -2.62 -10.96 0.03
C ASP A 93 -3.10 -10.53 -1.35
N VAL A 94 -2.31 -10.85 -2.38
CA VAL A 94 -2.58 -10.46 -3.77
C VAL A 94 -3.86 -11.09 -4.29
N ALA A 95 -4.10 -12.39 -4.01
CA ALA A 95 -5.28 -13.08 -4.50
C ALA A 95 -6.56 -12.51 -3.89
N THR A 96 -6.51 -12.16 -2.61
CA THR A 96 -7.60 -11.46 -1.92
C THR A 96 -7.88 -10.11 -2.59
N GLN A 97 -6.84 -9.31 -2.91
CA GLN A 97 -7.06 -8.02 -3.56
C GLN A 97 -7.63 -8.15 -4.98
N GLN A 98 -7.18 -9.16 -5.75
CA GLN A 98 -7.76 -9.48 -7.07
C GLN A 98 -9.27 -9.79 -6.96
N GLN A 99 -9.66 -10.60 -5.98
CA GLN A 99 -11.08 -10.91 -5.72
C GLN A 99 -11.87 -9.67 -5.28
N GLN A 100 -11.26 -8.78 -4.53
CA GLN A 100 -11.88 -7.51 -4.12
C GLN A 100 -12.13 -6.59 -5.32
N VAL A 101 -11.19 -6.50 -6.27
CA VAL A 101 -11.42 -5.78 -7.54
C VAL A 101 -12.59 -6.39 -8.30
N ASP A 102 -12.65 -7.72 -8.44
CA ASP A 102 -13.77 -8.40 -9.11
C ASP A 102 -15.11 -8.18 -8.40
N ALA A 103 -15.09 -8.10 -7.05
CA ALA A 103 -16.27 -7.73 -6.27
C ALA A 103 -16.73 -6.29 -6.53
N MET A 104 -15.81 -5.33 -6.66
CA MET A 104 -16.13 -3.93 -7.01
C MET A 104 -16.69 -3.83 -8.42
N ILE A 105 -16.16 -4.60 -9.38
CA ILE A 105 -16.72 -4.69 -10.74
C ILE A 105 -18.16 -5.21 -10.68
N THR A 106 -18.41 -6.27 -9.92
CA THR A 106 -19.75 -6.86 -9.77
C THR A 106 -20.74 -5.91 -9.10
N LYS A 107 -20.27 -5.12 -8.11
CA LYS A 107 -21.07 -4.08 -7.45
C LYS A 107 -21.37 -2.88 -8.37
N GLY A 108 -20.59 -2.70 -9.43
CA GLY A 108 -20.75 -1.59 -10.37
C GLY A 108 -20.31 -0.26 -9.77
N VAL A 109 -19.20 -0.23 -9.00
CA VAL A 109 -18.64 1.05 -8.52
C VAL A 109 -18.21 1.91 -9.71
N ARG A 110 -18.26 3.21 -9.57
CA ARG A 110 -17.88 4.13 -10.65
C ARG A 110 -16.39 4.37 -10.72
N VAL A 111 -15.74 4.41 -9.56
CA VAL A 111 -14.30 4.68 -9.40
C VAL A 111 -13.73 3.73 -8.36
N MET A 112 -12.49 3.30 -8.53
CA MET A 112 -11.70 2.64 -7.49
C MET A 112 -10.49 3.49 -7.12
N ILE A 113 -10.28 3.71 -5.82
CA ILE A 113 -9.01 4.13 -5.24
C ILE A 113 -8.28 2.85 -4.85
N LEU A 114 -7.16 2.58 -5.50
CA LEU A 114 -6.43 1.31 -5.37
C LEU A 114 -4.98 1.54 -4.93
N ASP A 115 -4.62 1.07 -3.75
CA ASP A 115 -3.25 0.88 -3.33
C ASP A 115 -2.89 -0.61 -3.47
N ALA A 116 -2.05 -0.94 -4.44
CA ALA A 116 -1.81 -2.31 -4.84
C ALA A 116 -0.86 -3.07 -3.90
N VAL A 117 -1.22 -4.27 -3.45
CA VAL A 117 -0.31 -5.19 -2.75
C VAL A 117 0.88 -5.55 -3.64
N ASP A 118 0.63 -5.81 -4.91
CA ASP A 118 1.62 -6.09 -5.95
C ASP A 118 1.21 -5.38 -7.24
N SER A 119 1.97 -4.35 -7.61
CA SER A 119 1.63 -3.49 -8.74
C SER A 119 1.55 -4.21 -10.08
N LYS A 120 2.37 -5.24 -10.30
CA LYS A 120 2.39 -6.02 -11.55
C LYS A 120 1.28 -7.07 -11.58
N SER A 121 1.08 -7.76 -10.47
CA SER A 121 0.09 -8.84 -10.35
C SER A 121 -1.35 -8.34 -10.44
N LEU A 122 -1.59 -7.07 -10.09
CA LEU A 122 -2.92 -6.42 -10.18
C LEU A 122 -3.25 -5.91 -11.58
N ARG A 123 -2.30 -5.90 -12.52
CA ARG A 123 -2.52 -5.36 -13.88
C ARG A 123 -3.78 -5.91 -14.55
N SER A 124 -3.94 -7.24 -14.60
CA SER A 124 -5.12 -7.84 -15.23
C SER A 124 -6.43 -7.49 -14.55
N SER A 125 -6.40 -7.23 -13.24
CA SER A 125 -7.57 -6.76 -12.49
C SER A 125 -7.91 -5.31 -12.86
N VAL A 126 -6.90 -4.44 -13.02
CA VAL A 126 -7.07 -3.06 -13.51
C VAL A 126 -7.60 -3.05 -14.94
N ASP A 127 -7.08 -3.93 -15.83
CA ASP A 127 -7.58 -4.08 -17.19
C ASP A 127 -9.09 -4.42 -17.18
N ARG A 128 -9.53 -5.43 -16.39
CA ARG A 128 -10.95 -5.80 -16.27
C ARG A 128 -11.81 -4.67 -15.69
N ALA A 129 -11.31 -3.92 -14.73
CA ALA A 129 -12.03 -2.77 -14.18
C ALA A 129 -12.29 -1.71 -15.27
N ARG A 130 -11.27 -1.39 -16.07
CA ARG A 130 -11.40 -0.44 -17.19
C ARG A 130 -12.34 -0.95 -18.28
N GLU A 131 -12.29 -2.22 -18.63
CA GLU A 131 -13.23 -2.87 -19.56
C GLU A 131 -14.68 -2.78 -19.07
N ALA A 132 -14.89 -2.84 -17.74
CA ALA A 132 -16.19 -2.64 -17.11
C ALA A 132 -16.60 -1.14 -17.00
N GLY A 133 -15.77 -0.21 -17.47
CA GLY A 133 -16.05 1.23 -17.42
C GLY A 133 -15.76 1.89 -16.07
N ILE A 134 -14.97 1.23 -15.21
CA ILE A 134 -14.58 1.75 -13.89
C ILE A 134 -13.27 2.54 -14.03
N GLU A 135 -13.25 3.77 -13.52
CA GLU A 135 -12.06 4.59 -13.43
C GLU A 135 -11.20 4.14 -12.23
N VAL A 136 -9.87 4.17 -12.39
CA VAL A 136 -8.93 3.72 -11.34
C VAL A 136 -7.98 4.86 -10.97
N VAL A 137 -8.01 5.27 -9.71
CA VAL A 137 -7.03 6.17 -9.10
C VAL A 137 -6.02 5.29 -8.34
N ALA A 138 -4.77 5.22 -8.83
CA ALA A 138 -3.70 4.59 -8.08
C ALA A 138 -3.32 5.48 -6.89
N TYR A 139 -3.25 4.89 -5.71
CA TYR A 139 -2.96 5.56 -4.45
C TYR A 139 -1.66 5.01 -3.86
N ASP A 140 -0.75 5.86 -3.43
CA ASP A 140 0.59 5.55 -2.90
C ASP A 140 1.42 4.70 -3.89
N ARG A 141 1.00 3.51 -4.28
CA ARG A 141 1.73 2.60 -5.18
C ARG A 141 1.20 2.70 -6.60
N LEU A 142 2.11 2.96 -7.54
CA LEU A 142 1.78 3.02 -8.96
C LEU A 142 1.50 1.60 -9.49
N VAL A 143 0.23 1.26 -9.68
CA VAL A 143 -0.18 -0.02 -10.23
C VAL A 143 -0.04 -0.03 -11.76
N ASP A 144 0.33 -1.18 -12.33
CA ASP A 144 0.34 -1.40 -13.77
C ASP A 144 -1.11 -1.51 -14.29
N GLY A 145 -1.32 -1.04 -15.51
CA GLY A 145 -2.63 -1.07 -16.17
C GLY A 145 -3.14 0.32 -16.56
N PRO A 146 -4.31 0.42 -17.22
CA PRO A 146 -4.87 1.67 -17.71
C PRO A 146 -5.56 2.47 -16.57
N ILE A 147 -4.76 3.07 -15.71
CA ILE A 147 -5.24 3.91 -14.62
C ILE A 147 -5.55 5.34 -15.09
N SER A 148 -6.45 6.02 -14.38
CA SER A 148 -6.98 7.34 -14.71
C SER A 148 -6.21 8.47 -14.04
N ALA A 149 -5.67 8.21 -12.85
CA ALA A 149 -4.88 9.17 -12.06
C ALA A 149 -3.95 8.46 -11.08
N TYR A 150 -2.98 9.19 -10.55
CA TYR A 150 -2.04 8.69 -9.55
C TYR A 150 -1.74 9.74 -8.49
N VAL A 151 -1.72 9.33 -7.23
CA VAL A 151 -1.36 10.19 -6.10
C VAL A 151 -0.35 9.48 -5.22
N SER A 152 0.78 10.13 -4.96
CA SER A 152 1.83 9.62 -4.08
C SER A 152 2.78 10.73 -3.64
N PHE A 153 3.89 10.34 -3.03
CA PHE A 153 5.03 11.21 -2.75
C PHE A 153 6.14 11.00 -3.77
N ASP A 154 7.03 12.00 -3.92
CA ASP A 154 8.26 11.87 -4.69
C ASP A 154 9.18 10.82 -4.05
N GLY A 155 9.14 9.59 -4.56
CA GLY A 155 9.84 8.45 -4.02
C GLY A 155 11.36 8.56 -4.09
N GLU A 156 11.92 9.11 -5.17
CA GLU A 156 13.37 9.34 -5.26
C GLU A 156 13.83 10.34 -4.21
N ARG A 157 13.04 11.40 -3.99
CA ARG A 157 13.32 12.39 -2.95
C ARG A 157 13.26 11.77 -1.56
N VAL A 158 12.32 10.87 -1.29
CA VAL A 158 12.28 10.10 -0.02
C VAL A 158 13.60 9.40 0.22
N GLY A 159 14.04 8.58 -0.74
CA GLY A 159 15.29 7.84 -0.62
C GLY A 159 16.52 8.75 -0.49
N ARG A 160 16.56 9.83 -1.25
CA ARG A 160 17.62 10.85 -1.17
C ARG A 160 17.72 11.46 0.22
N LEU A 161 16.59 11.88 0.82
CA LEU A 161 16.55 12.43 2.17
C LEU A 161 17.07 11.42 3.21
N GLN A 162 16.72 10.15 3.08
CA GLN A 162 17.22 9.08 3.95
C GLN A 162 18.75 8.89 3.79
N GLY A 163 19.25 8.82 2.55
CA GLY A 163 20.66 8.67 2.26
C GLY A 163 21.50 9.84 2.77
N GLU A 164 21.07 11.07 2.54
CA GLU A 164 21.72 12.30 3.02
C GLU A 164 21.75 12.35 4.55
N ALA A 165 20.63 12.03 5.21
CA ALA A 165 20.53 12.00 6.66
C ALA A 165 21.44 10.92 7.26
N LEU A 166 21.52 9.73 6.63
CA LEU A 166 22.41 8.66 7.05
C LEU A 166 23.88 9.10 7.00
N LEU A 167 24.31 9.71 5.89
CA LEU A 167 25.68 10.24 5.76
C LEU A 167 25.99 11.30 6.83
N LYS A 168 25.04 12.21 7.08
CA LYS A 168 25.16 13.22 8.14
C LYS A 168 25.35 12.57 9.51
N ALA A 169 24.56 11.54 9.83
CA ALA A 169 24.64 10.82 11.10
C ALA A 169 25.95 10.03 11.27
N MET A 170 26.44 9.43 10.19
CA MET A 170 27.71 8.68 10.19
C MET A 170 28.94 9.58 10.40
N GLY A 171 28.83 10.89 10.12
CA GLY A 171 29.90 11.85 10.31
C GLY A 171 31.21 11.45 9.61
N LYS A 172 32.32 11.27 10.35
CA LYS A 172 33.60 10.86 9.74
C LYS A 172 33.56 9.51 9.05
N LYS A 173 32.67 8.60 9.51
CA LYS A 173 32.46 7.26 8.91
C LYS A 173 31.72 7.31 7.59
N ALA A 174 31.13 8.46 7.18
CA ALA A 174 30.56 8.65 5.86
C ALA A 174 31.57 8.55 4.70
N ARG A 175 32.86 8.51 5.00
CA ARG A 175 33.92 8.31 4.00
C ARG A 175 34.50 6.89 4.14
N GLY A 176 33.96 5.97 3.33
CA GLY A 176 34.40 4.57 3.27
C GLY A 176 33.82 3.64 4.36
N GLY A 177 32.94 4.13 5.23
CA GLY A 177 32.23 3.31 6.19
C GLY A 177 31.29 2.31 5.50
N GLN A 178 30.91 1.26 6.24
CA GLN A 178 30.06 0.19 5.73
C GLN A 178 28.66 0.25 6.31
N ILE A 179 27.65 0.12 5.43
CA ILE A 179 26.24 0.07 5.85
C ILE A 179 25.57 -1.24 5.46
N VAL A 180 24.45 -1.51 6.12
CA VAL A 180 23.44 -2.46 5.67
C VAL A 180 22.31 -1.67 5.03
N MET A 181 21.84 -2.12 3.85
CA MET A 181 20.73 -1.50 3.13
C MET A 181 19.51 -2.42 3.20
N MET A 182 18.48 -1.98 3.94
CA MET A 182 17.21 -2.69 4.12
C MET A 182 16.14 -1.99 3.31
N ASN A 183 15.91 -2.48 2.09
CA ASN A 183 14.89 -1.96 1.17
C ASN A 183 13.51 -2.49 1.53
N GLY A 184 12.47 -1.90 0.94
CA GLY A 184 11.10 -2.37 1.04
C GLY A 184 10.80 -3.63 0.22
N ALA A 185 9.53 -3.96 0.07
CA ALA A 185 9.09 -5.10 -0.73
C ALA A 185 9.32 -4.86 -2.23
N ALA A 186 9.83 -5.85 -2.94
CA ALA A 186 10.07 -5.77 -4.38
C ALA A 186 8.78 -5.71 -5.24
N THR A 187 7.63 -6.03 -4.63
CA THR A 187 6.29 -5.93 -5.24
C THR A 187 5.73 -4.51 -5.26
N ASP A 188 6.35 -3.60 -4.52
CA ASP A 188 6.01 -2.20 -4.39
C ASP A 188 6.99 -1.33 -5.20
N PRO A 189 6.55 -0.60 -6.23
CA PRO A 189 7.42 0.24 -7.05
C PRO A 189 8.12 1.35 -6.26
N ASN A 190 7.50 1.83 -5.17
CA ASN A 190 8.12 2.82 -4.29
C ASN A 190 9.46 2.34 -3.72
N SER A 191 9.57 1.04 -3.43
CA SER A 191 10.81 0.43 -2.91
C SER A 191 12.00 0.66 -3.86
N ALA A 192 11.77 0.57 -5.18
CA ALA A 192 12.80 0.84 -6.17
C ALA A 192 13.18 2.32 -6.20
N TRP A 193 12.22 3.24 -6.21
CA TRP A 193 12.48 4.68 -6.21
C TRP A 193 13.18 5.15 -4.92
N PHE A 194 12.78 4.64 -3.76
CA PHE A 194 13.49 4.94 -2.50
C PHE A 194 14.94 4.46 -2.55
N LYS A 195 15.16 3.25 -3.07
CA LYS A 195 16.51 2.68 -3.24
C LYS A 195 17.36 3.53 -4.20
N GLU A 196 16.81 3.92 -5.34
CA GLU A 196 17.49 4.76 -6.34
C GLU A 196 17.87 6.12 -5.75
N GLY A 197 16.93 6.79 -5.09
CA GLY A 197 17.19 8.05 -4.42
C GLY A 197 18.25 7.96 -3.33
N ALA A 198 18.20 6.90 -2.52
CA ALA A 198 19.21 6.64 -1.49
C ALA A 198 20.59 6.36 -2.09
N LEU A 199 20.66 5.51 -3.12
CA LEU A 199 21.92 5.21 -3.82
C LEU A 199 22.53 6.46 -4.44
N ALA A 200 21.73 7.33 -5.07
CA ALA A 200 22.22 8.60 -5.63
C ALA A 200 22.89 9.50 -4.56
N ALA A 201 22.44 9.45 -3.31
CA ALA A 201 23.09 10.17 -2.21
C ALA A 201 24.33 9.46 -1.67
N LEU A 202 24.34 8.12 -1.65
CA LEU A 202 25.32 7.27 -0.97
C LEU A 202 26.49 6.85 -1.86
N GLU A 203 26.30 6.81 -3.19
CA GLU A 203 27.27 6.29 -4.16
C GLU A 203 28.61 7.02 -4.08
N GLY A 204 29.69 6.24 -4.16
CA GLY A 204 31.07 6.74 -4.07
C GLY A 204 31.52 7.22 -2.68
N LYS A 205 30.65 7.24 -1.68
CA LYS A 205 30.94 7.73 -0.34
C LYS A 205 31.08 6.62 0.69
N ILE A 206 30.24 5.60 0.59
CA ILE A 206 30.18 4.49 1.55
C ILE A 206 30.19 3.14 0.84
N ARG A 207 30.38 2.07 1.59
CA ARG A 207 30.30 0.70 1.11
C ARG A 207 29.01 0.04 1.60
N ILE A 208 28.25 -0.57 0.69
CA ILE A 208 27.10 -1.39 1.03
C ILE A 208 27.58 -2.82 1.28
N GLY A 209 27.68 -3.23 2.55
CA GLY A 209 28.14 -4.56 2.94
C GLY A 209 27.10 -5.64 2.66
N LYS A 210 25.83 -5.34 2.89
CA LYS A 210 24.67 -6.17 2.58
C LYS A 210 23.51 -5.31 2.15
N ALA A 211 22.71 -5.83 1.20
CA ALA A 211 21.43 -5.24 0.79
C ALA A 211 20.36 -6.33 0.76
N TYR A 212 19.16 -6.02 1.22
CA TYR A 212 18.03 -6.92 1.27
C TYR A 212 16.77 -6.21 0.78
N ASP A 213 15.97 -6.88 -0.02
CA ASP A 213 14.59 -6.50 -0.28
C ASP A 213 13.72 -7.25 0.73
N THR A 214 12.90 -6.50 1.49
CA THR A 214 12.20 -7.04 2.66
C THR A 214 10.75 -7.34 2.29
N ALA A 215 10.44 -8.62 2.12
CA ALA A 215 9.11 -9.07 1.73
C ALA A 215 8.02 -8.50 2.64
N GLU A 216 6.93 -8.05 2.00
CA GLU A 216 5.71 -7.57 2.63
C GLU A 216 5.93 -6.41 3.64
N TRP A 217 7.06 -5.72 3.57
CA TRP A 217 7.42 -4.66 4.52
C TRP A 217 7.40 -5.10 6.00
N ARG A 218 7.53 -6.42 6.28
CA ARG A 218 7.37 -6.95 7.62
C ARG A 218 8.58 -6.70 8.53
N PRO A 219 8.37 -6.12 9.72
CA PRO A 219 9.45 -5.91 10.71
C PRO A 219 10.18 -7.20 11.10
N LEU A 220 9.48 -8.34 11.15
CA LEU A 220 10.10 -9.64 11.42
C LEU A 220 11.12 -10.03 10.36
N ASN A 221 10.82 -9.81 9.09
CA ASN A 221 11.72 -10.10 7.99
C ASN A 221 12.96 -9.19 8.06
N ALA A 222 12.78 -7.91 8.41
CA ALA A 222 13.90 -6.98 8.65
C ALA A 222 14.76 -7.42 9.82
N HIS A 223 14.19 -7.94 10.91
CA HIS A 223 14.92 -8.50 12.04
C HIS A 223 15.78 -9.70 11.63
N ILE A 224 15.21 -10.64 10.86
CA ILE A 224 15.92 -11.82 10.37
C ILE A 224 17.08 -11.40 9.44
N ASN A 225 16.80 -10.52 8.48
CA ASN A 225 17.79 -10.01 7.52
C ASN A 225 18.93 -9.28 8.25
N MET A 226 18.61 -8.44 9.24
CA MET A 226 19.62 -7.71 10.02
C MET A 226 20.45 -8.65 10.88
N SER A 227 19.86 -9.66 11.48
CA SER A 227 20.59 -10.69 12.24
C SER A 227 21.57 -11.45 11.33
N GLY A 228 21.15 -11.78 10.09
CA GLY A 228 22.02 -12.36 9.08
C GLY A 228 23.15 -11.43 8.64
N ALA A 229 22.87 -10.13 8.50
CA ALA A 229 23.89 -9.13 8.19
C ALA A 229 24.94 -9.00 9.30
N ILE A 230 24.51 -8.97 10.56
CA ILE A 230 25.41 -8.91 11.75
C ILE A 230 26.32 -10.15 11.77
N ALA A 231 25.76 -11.33 11.54
CA ALA A 231 26.55 -12.57 11.51
C ALA A 231 27.59 -12.59 10.37
N ALA A 232 27.20 -12.05 9.20
CA ALA A 232 28.06 -12.07 8.01
C ALA A 232 29.16 -11.00 8.01
N LEU A 233 28.87 -9.81 8.54
CA LEU A 233 29.77 -8.66 8.49
C LEU A 233 30.58 -8.47 9.78
N GLY A 234 30.07 -8.95 10.91
CA GLY A 234 30.54 -8.63 12.24
C GLY A 234 29.92 -7.31 12.75
N ALA A 235 29.61 -7.30 14.03
CA ALA A 235 28.94 -6.15 14.68
C ALA A 235 29.70 -4.83 14.53
N ASP A 236 31.02 -4.87 14.67
CA ASP A 236 31.89 -3.67 14.65
C ASP A 236 32.09 -3.07 13.24
N ASN A 237 31.64 -3.79 12.20
CA ASN A 237 31.78 -3.39 10.81
C ASN A 237 30.51 -2.79 10.21
N ILE A 238 29.50 -2.46 11.04
CA ILE A 238 28.24 -1.84 10.61
C ILE A 238 28.20 -0.41 11.14
N ASP A 239 28.52 0.55 10.27
CA ASP A 239 28.63 1.97 10.62
C ASP A 239 27.32 2.74 10.48
N GLY A 240 26.31 2.16 9.80
CA GLY A 240 24.99 2.72 9.62
C GLY A 240 24.04 1.72 8.99
N VAL A 241 22.75 1.99 9.06
CA VAL A 241 21.72 1.16 8.43
C VAL A 241 20.71 2.05 7.71
N TYR A 242 20.63 1.90 6.39
CA TYR A 242 19.50 2.39 5.63
C TYR A 242 18.30 1.47 5.88
N SER A 243 17.24 2.02 6.40
CA SER A 243 15.94 1.37 6.54
C SER A 243 14.91 2.13 5.72
N ALA A 244 14.24 1.45 4.81
CA ALA A 244 13.30 2.08 3.90
C ALA A 244 12.06 2.65 4.61
N ASN A 245 11.64 2.09 5.77
CA ASN A 245 10.57 2.68 6.59
C ASN A 245 10.74 2.41 8.10
N ASP A 246 9.86 2.97 8.92
CA ASP A 246 9.89 2.88 10.39
C ASP A 246 9.53 1.48 10.91
N GLY A 247 8.64 0.76 10.21
CA GLY A 247 8.34 -0.63 10.53
C GLY A 247 9.57 -1.52 10.40
N LEU A 248 10.32 -1.39 9.30
CA LEU A 248 11.58 -2.13 9.12
C LEU A 248 12.63 -1.67 10.13
N ALA A 249 12.72 -0.37 10.43
CA ALA A 249 13.63 0.17 11.45
C ALA A 249 13.38 -0.47 12.83
N ALA A 250 12.12 -0.74 13.18
CA ALA A 250 11.79 -1.45 14.43
C ALA A 250 12.42 -2.86 14.46
N GLY A 251 12.30 -3.62 13.38
CA GLY A 251 12.92 -4.95 13.25
C GLY A 251 14.45 -4.89 13.32
N ILE A 252 15.05 -3.95 12.58
CA ILE A 252 16.50 -3.71 12.56
C ILE A 252 17.03 -3.38 13.96
N ILE A 253 16.42 -2.40 14.63
CA ILE A 253 16.84 -1.95 15.96
C ILE A 253 16.68 -3.08 16.98
N SER A 254 15.62 -3.88 16.87
CA SER A 254 15.43 -5.08 17.70
C SER A 254 16.57 -6.08 17.50
N ALA A 255 17.00 -6.35 16.27
CA ALA A 255 18.12 -7.26 16.00
C ALA A 255 19.45 -6.71 16.54
N LEU A 256 19.73 -5.41 16.34
CA LEU A 256 20.93 -4.74 16.87
C LEU A 256 20.98 -4.81 18.40
N LYS A 257 19.85 -4.55 19.08
CA LYS A 257 19.75 -4.64 20.54
C LYS A 257 19.92 -6.08 21.05
N SER A 258 19.37 -7.06 20.35
CA SER A 258 19.51 -8.50 20.67
C SER A 258 20.96 -8.95 20.55
N ALA A 259 21.70 -8.41 19.57
CA ALA A 259 23.13 -8.64 19.40
C ALA A 259 24.01 -7.80 20.37
N LYS A 260 23.40 -7.04 21.29
CA LYS A 260 24.06 -6.18 22.28
C LYS A 260 25.00 -5.12 21.68
N ILE A 261 24.73 -4.69 20.45
CA ILE A 261 25.49 -3.64 19.76
C ILE A 261 25.21 -2.30 20.45
N ARG A 262 26.25 -1.64 20.97
CA ARG A 262 26.18 -0.34 21.65
C ARG A 262 27.46 0.45 21.41
N PRO A 263 27.38 1.75 21.04
CA PRO A 263 26.14 2.44 20.67
C PRO A 263 25.51 1.86 19.40
N LEU A 264 24.20 2.09 19.21
CA LEU A 264 23.55 1.70 17.97
C LEU A 264 24.11 2.51 16.79
N PRO A 265 24.38 1.90 15.63
CA PRO A 265 24.64 2.66 14.42
C PRO A 265 23.41 3.49 14.04
N PRO A 266 23.54 4.62 13.34
CA PRO A 266 22.40 5.40 12.89
C PRO A 266 21.51 4.56 11.95
N VAL A 267 20.20 4.60 12.19
CA VAL A 267 19.17 3.91 11.41
C VAL A 267 18.21 4.96 10.85
N THR A 268 17.93 4.88 9.56
CA THR A 268 16.91 5.72 8.89
C THR A 268 15.50 5.12 9.04
N GLY A 269 14.50 5.86 8.61
CA GLY A 269 13.11 5.41 8.52
C GLY A 269 12.29 6.28 7.59
N GLN A 270 11.00 5.97 7.46
CA GLN A 270 10.01 6.69 6.69
C GLN A 270 8.62 6.40 7.27
N ASP A 271 7.66 7.26 6.97
CA ASP A 271 6.24 7.28 7.37
C ASP A 271 5.97 7.99 8.68
N ALA A 272 6.98 8.36 9.45
CA ALA A 272 6.83 9.05 10.74
C ALA A 272 5.83 8.33 11.66
N GLU A 273 5.87 6.98 11.73
CA GLU A 273 5.05 6.21 12.66
C GLU A 273 5.28 6.67 14.10
N LEU A 274 4.24 6.65 14.94
CA LEU A 274 4.36 7.09 16.34
C LEU A 274 5.52 6.40 17.06
N ALA A 275 5.65 5.09 16.89
CA ALA A 275 6.77 4.34 17.46
C ALA A 275 8.13 4.73 16.85
N GLY A 276 8.15 5.16 15.57
CA GLY A 276 9.32 5.70 14.90
C GLY A 276 9.76 7.02 15.52
N ILE A 277 8.82 7.96 15.67
CA ILE A 277 9.06 9.24 16.35
C ILE A 277 9.54 9.03 17.79
N GLN A 278 8.93 8.12 18.54
CA GLN A 278 9.37 7.78 19.89
C GLN A 278 10.79 7.20 19.92
N ARG A 279 11.19 6.38 18.94
CA ARG A 279 12.55 5.88 18.82
C ARG A 279 13.55 6.99 18.45
N ILE A 280 13.13 7.98 17.65
CA ILE A 280 13.97 9.16 17.34
C ILE A 280 14.20 9.99 18.60
N VAL A 281 13.16 10.27 19.37
CA VAL A 281 13.26 10.99 20.65
C VAL A 281 14.17 10.25 21.64
N ALA A 282 14.07 8.92 21.69
CA ALA A 282 14.92 8.07 22.54
C ALA A 282 16.38 7.91 22.02
N GLY A 283 16.69 8.35 20.80
CA GLY A 283 18.01 8.20 20.17
C GLY A 283 18.29 6.79 19.62
N ASP A 284 17.31 5.92 19.56
CA ASP A 284 17.42 4.57 18.98
C ASP A 284 17.36 4.58 17.44
N GLN A 285 16.69 5.56 16.85
CA GLN A 285 16.56 5.81 15.41
C GLN A 285 17.02 7.24 15.13
N TYR A 286 17.72 7.46 14.01
CA TYR A 286 18.28 8.80 13.74
C TYR A 286 17.24 9.74 13.11
N MET A 287 16.47 9.23 12.15
CA MET A 287 15.51 10.05 11.41
C MET A 287 14.38 9.20 10.85
N THR A 288 13.32 9.89 10.45
CA THR A 288 12.27 9.35 9.57
C THR A 288 11.98 10.35 8.45
N VAL A 289 11.28 9.92 7.41
CA VAL A 289 10.70 10.81 6.41
C VAL A 289 9.21 10.94 6.70
N TYR A 290 8.78 12.15 6.97
CA TYR A 290 7.38 12.50 7.15
C TYR A 290 6.71 12.72 5.81
N LYS A 291 5.62 12.01 5.61
CA LYS A 291 4.69 12.13 4.49
C LYS A 291 3.36 12.65 5.07
N PRO A 292 2.94 13.89 4.76
CA PRO A 292 1.65 14.41 5.23
C PRO A 292 0.48 13.65 4.59
N PHE A 293 0.09 12.49 5.13
CA PHE A 293 -0.93 11.58 4.57
C PHE A 293 -2.26 12.27 4.26
N ARG A 294 -2.61 13.32 5.03
CA ARG A 294 -3.82 14.10 4.75
C ARG A 294 -3.82 14.71 3.35
N LEU A 295 -2.68 15.21 2.87
CA LEU A 295 -2.58 15.79 1.53
C LEU A 295 -2.74 14.73 0.44
N GLU A 296 -2.15 13.56 0.65
CA GLU A 296 -2.25 12.42 -0.27
C GLU A 296 -3.68 11.88 -0.33
N ALA A 297 -4.27 11.60 0.83
CA ALA A 297 -5.63 11.10 0.96
C ALA A 297 -6.67 12.07 0.35
N TYR A 298 -6.48 13.39 0.59
CA TYR A 298 -7.38 14.40 0.07
C TYR A 298 -7.29 14.53 -1.46
N ALA A 299 -6.07 14.53 -2.00
CA ALA A 299 -5.89 14.57 -3.45
C ALA A 299 -6.51 13.33 -4.15
N ALA A 300 -6.34 12.13 -3.57
CA ALA A 300 -6.96 10.92 -4.10
C ALA A 300 -8.50 10.96 -4.04
N ALA A 301 -9.06 11.43 -2.94
CA ALA A 301 -10.51 11.62 -2.79
C ALA A 301 -11.05 12.65 -3.78
N GLU A 302 -10.35 13.78 -3.97
CA GLU A 302 -10.73 14.84 -4.94
C GLU A 302 -10.72 14.31 -6.36
N MET A 303 -9.66 13.59 -6.76
CA MET A 303 -9.59 12.95 -8.09
C MET A 303 -10.68 11.89 -8.29
N ALA A 304 -10.96 11.08 -7.26
CA ALA A 304 -12.01 10.08 -7.35
C ALA A 304 -13.41 10.72 -7.49
N VAL A 305 -13.71 11.77 -6.73
CA VAL A 305 -15.00 12.49 -6.83
C VAL A 305 -15.13 13.21 -8.17
N ALA A 306 -14.05 13.82 -8.70
CA ALA A 306 -14.06 14.41 -10.05
C ALA A 306 -14.42 13.36 -11.10
N LEU A 307 -13.80 12.17 -11.05
CA LEU A 307 -14.09 11.06 -11.97
C LEU A 307 -15.53 10.53 -11.81
N VAL A 308 -16.08 10.48 -10.59
CA VAL A 308 -17.50 10.14 -10.37
C VAL A 308 -18.43 11.11 -11.10
N ARG A 309 -18.08 12.41 -11.12
CA ARG A 309 -18.82 13.47 -11.81
C ARG A 309 -18.58 13.50 -13.32
N GLY A 310 -17.66 12.68 -13.83
CA GLY A 310 -17.25 12.72 -15.25
C GLY A 310 -16.33 13.89 -15.57
N GLU A 311 -15.72 14.52 -14.56
CA GLU A 311 -14.75 15.60 -14.69
C GLU A 311 -13.34 15.03 -14.89
N SER A 312 -12.43 15.81 -15.50
CA SER A 312 -11.05 15.38 -15.69
C SER A 312 -10.24 15.53 -14.40
N PRO A 313 -9.41 14.54 -14.01
CA PRO A 313 -8.47 14.69 -12.91
C PRO A 313 -7.33 15.67 -13.20
N ASP A 314 -7.20 16.15 -14.46
CA ASP A 314 -6.14 17.08 -14.89
C ASP A 314 -6.19 18.43 -14.14
N GLU A 315 -7.37 18.87 -13.70
CA GLU A 315 -7.49 20.13 -12.95
C GLU A 315 -6.91 20.03 -11.52
N ILE A 316 -6.78 18.82 -11.00
CA ILE A 316 -6.22 18.54 -9.68
C ILE A 316 -4.74 18.15 -9.78
N ALA A 317 -4.37 17.52 -10.90
CA ALA A 317 -3.02 17.04 -11.13
C ALA A 317 -1.99 18.18 -11.13
N THR A 318 -0.86 17.95 -10.46
CA THR A 318 0.29 18.87 -10.44
C THR A 318 1.38 18.50 -11.44
N GLY A 319 1.25 17.33 -12.07
CA GLY A 319 2.17 16.79 -13.05
C GLY A 319 1.64 15.53 -13.72
N ARG A 320 2.52 14.83 -14.41
CA ARG A 320 2.21 13.54 -15.05
C ARG A 320 3.33 12.56 -14.82
N VAL A 321 2.98 11.30 -14.67
CA VAL A 321 3.94 10.19 -14.58
C VAL A 321 3.69 9.15 -15.68
N ASP A 322 4.71 8.38 -15.97
CA ASP A 322 4.63 7.21 -16.82
C ASP A 322 4.74 5.95 -15.98
N SER A 323 3.86 4.97 -16.20
CA SER A 323 4.05 3.61 -15.74
C SER A 323 4.62 2.73 -16.85
N PRO A 324 5.03 1.49 -16.58
CA PRO A 324 5.44 0.55 -17.63
C PRO A 324 4.36 0.30 -18.69
N THR A 325 3.10 0.52 -18.34
CA THR A 325 1.92 0.19 -19.17
C THR A 325 1.13 1.39 -19.67
N THR A 326 1.23 2.55 -19.02
CA THR A 326 0.43 3.74 -19.34
C THR A 326 1.29 4.98 -19.28
N ARG A 327 1.14 5.86 -20.28
CA ARG A 327 1.89 7.12 -20.40
C ARG A 327 1.05 8.32 -20.03
N GLY A 328 1.72 9.36 -19.49
CA GLY A 328 1.11 10.66 -19.26
C GLY A 328 -0.02 10.65 -18.23
N ILE A 329 0.05 9.81 -17.20
CA ILE A 329 -0.97 9.69 -16.16
C ILE A 329 -1.04 10.99 -15.36
N PRO A 330 -2.22 11.66 -15.26
CA PRO A 330 -2.41 12.82 -14.39
C PRO A 330 -2.05 12.46 -12.95
N SER A 331 -1.16 13.24 -12.33
CA SER A 331 -0.61 12.84 -11.04
C SER A 331 -0.40 14.00 -10.07
N VAL A 332 -0.53 13.69 -8.78
CA VAL A 332 -0.07 14.53 -7.68
C VAL A 332 1.09 13.83 -6.99
N LEU A 333 2.31 14.37 -7.12
CA LEU A 333 3.48 13.92 -6.39
C LEU A 333 3.83 14.93 -5.30
N LEU A 334 3.61 14.54 -4.06
CA LEU A 334 3.80 15.38 -2.88
C LEU A 334 5.26 15.38 -2.42
N THR A 335 5.66 16.48 -1.77
CA THR A 335 7.02 16.64 -1.25
C THR A 335 7.13 16.04 0.14
N PRO A 336 8.01 15.04 0.35
CA PRO A 336 8.33 14.49 1.67
C PRO A 336 9.25 15.39 2.47
N ILE A 337 9.25 15.25 3.81
CA ILE A 337 10.02 16.06 4.76
C ILE A 337 10.89 15.15 5.63
N ALA A 338 12.20 15.43 5.72
CA ALA A 338 13.07 14.72 6.65
C ALA A 338 12.81 15.19 8.09
N VAL A 339 12.65 14.25 9.02
CA VAL A 339 12.39 14.50 10.44
C VAL A 339 13.47 13.84 11.28
N THR A 340 14.09 14.66 12.12
CA THR A 340 15.02 14.24 13.20
C THR A 340 14.45 14.75 14.54
N ALA A 341 15.14 14.47 15.64
CA ALA A 341 14.75 15.00 16.95
C ALA A 341 14.60 16.53 16.96
N ASP A 342 15.35 17.23 16.09
CA ASP A 342 15.42 18.69 16.07
C ASP A 342 14.15 19.37 15.51
N ASN A 343 13.31 18.67 14.72
CA ASN A 343 12.18 19.30 14.01
C ASN A 343 10.85 18.53 14.11
N ILE A 344 10.71 17.64 15.09
CA ILE A 344 9.45 16.91 15.34
C ILE A 344 8.30 17.90 15.60
N LYS A 345 8.56 18.95 16.42
CA LYS A 345 7.54 19.95 16.80
C LYS A 345 7.02 20.74 15.60
N GLU A 346 7.92 21.15 14.71
CA GLU A 346 7.64 21.97 13.54
C GLU A 346 7.06 21.18 12.37
N THR A 347 7.06 19.84 12.45
CA THR A 347 6.58 18.93 11.42
C THR A 347 5.35 18.15 11.89
N VAL A 348 5.52 16.96 12.40
CA VAL A 348 4.43 16.02 12.71
C VAL A 348 3.48 16.53 13.79
N VAL A 349 3.99 17.34 14.76
CA VAL A 349 3.13 17.93 15.81
C VAL A 349 2.37 19.14 15.25
N LYS A 350 3.04 20.04 14.56
CA LYS A 350 2.40 21.23 13.96
C LYS A 350 1.31 20.88 12.97
N ASP A 351 1.50 19.82 12.18
CA ASP A 351 0.49 19.33 11.24
C ASP A 351 -0.65 18.54 11.90
N GLY A 352 -0.55 18.28 13.19
CA GLY A 352 -1.56 17.54 13.96
C GLY A 352 -1.59 16.04 13.67
N MET A 353 -0.51 15.45 13.13
CA MET A 353 -0.41 14.01 12.99
C MET A 353 -0.37 13.32 14.35
N TYR A 354 0.43 13.88 15.28
CA TYR A 354 0.47 13.47 16.69
C TYR A 354 0.50 14.68 17.62
N THR A 355 -0.06 14.51 18.82
CA THR A 355 0.13 15.45 19.93
C THR A 355 1.43 15.16 20.66
N VAL A 356 1.96 16.16 21.39
CA VAL A 356 3.12 15.95 22.25
C VAL A 356 2.87 14.84 23.27
N ASP A 357 1.66 14.78 23.88
CA ASP A 357 1.30 13.75 24.86
C ASP A 357 1.29 12.33 24.28
N GLN A 358 0.93 12.16 23.01
CA GLN A 358 1.01 10.86 22.33
C GLN A 358 2.47 10.41 22.14
N ILE A 359 3.36 11.34 21.83
CA ILE A 359 4.79 11.06 21.66
C ILE A 359 5.46 10.86 23.01
N CYS A 360 5.23 11.79 23.95
CA CYS A 360 5.92 11.91 25.22
C CYS A 360 5.19 11.20 26.36
N THR A 361 4.86 9.93 26.15
CA THR A 361 4.30 9.09 27.22
C THR A 361 5.27 9.02 28.42
N PRO A 362 4.85 8.60 29.62
CA PRO A 362 5.73 8.49 30.79
C PRO A 362 7.05 7.77 30.54
N LYS A 363 7.04 6.80 29.60
CA LYS A 363 8.23 6.06 29.18
C LYS A 363 9.27 6.95 28.48
N PHE A 364 8.84 7.96 27.75
CA PHE A 364 9.71 8.81 26.92
C PHE A 364 9.84 10.25 27.49
N ALA A 365 9.26 10.54 28.67
CA ALA A 365 9.21 11.89 29.23
C ALA A 365 10.58 12.55 29.32
N ALA A 366 11.59 11.86 29.89
CA ALA A 366 12.94 12.38 30.01
C ALA A 366 13.64 12.57 28.67
N ASP A 367 13.31 11.75 27.68
CA ASP A 367 13.85 11.84 26.30
C ASP A 367 13.22 13.05 25.59
N CYS A 368 11.92 13.26 25.77
CA CYS A 368 11.21 14.41 25.23
C CYS A 368 11.72 15.74 25.79
N GLU A 369 12.00 15.82 27.09
CA GLU A 369 12.61 17.02 27.69
C GLU A 369 13.96 17.35 27.01
N ARG A 370 14.81 16.33 26.79
CA ARG A 370 16.09 16.53 26.09
C ARG A 370 15.93 16.96 24.63
N ALA A 371 14.85 16.52 23.98
CA ALA A 371 14.53 16.90 22.61
C ALA A 371 13.74 18.22 22.50
N GLY A 372 13.46 18.90 23.61
CA GLY A 372 12.68 20.15 23.62
C GLY A 372 11.19 19.96 23.26
N LEU A 373 10.68 18.72 23.36
CA LEU A 373 9.28 18.36 23.15
C LEU A 373 8.54 18.41 24.51
N THR A 374 8.30 19.60 24.97
CA THR A 374 7.46 19.83 26.17
C THR A 374 6.08 20.33 25.72
N PRO A 375 5.00 20.01 26.47
CA PRO A 375 3.64 20.52 26.21
C PRO A 375 3.56 22.03 26.10
#